data_89f0e7d982a3834f279b3988704f5152
#
_entry.id   89f0e7d982a3834f279b3988704f5152
#
_cell.length_a   1.000
_cell.length_b   1.000
_cell.length_c   1.000
_cell.angle_alpha   90.00
_cell.angle_beta   90.00
_cell.angle_gamma   90.00
#
_symmetry.space_group_name_H-M   'P 1'
#
loop_
_entity.id
_entity.type
_entity.pdbx_description
1 polymer ?
#
loop_
_entity_poly.entity_id
_entity_poly.type
_entity_poly.pdbx_seq_one_letter_code
_entity_poly.pdbx_strand_id
1 'polypeptide(L)'
;MSEETQNVSQLLQVVKALLNAEKLNQANYASRLAENFAPISLFHPGETDISRVLAFLLNPKERHEQGELFLDAFCQLLRKLPVLSSQENGKSFIDIPKFGDSSFIAVEYTIPNGRMDILIRNADSAICIENKPWANDGQDQLQTYAQWLETQRDIKNWTIVYLSDHEPTEWSIDTNSIFRSKIIQVDFLQLSKALETAAKFSLAPSVRYFVELFVRFLRQNVAGEAPMTDKILLKTLKDPQNLAAAMAIYEAFPELRKEAWKTFCQTLSKQCEEINNFPLKLEYSEPDEINSGFAGFWFKPANNQLNWCINFEAQKINLTQICWGISGYNNCEVIEPVLYQELKNEATKAFGNERHSKYWPWWKWGEENPVSAKSFPIELNSVKWLEMMLSGKDSLLTDMVWDKVNTLLNSMDKKYL
;
A
#
# COMPACT_ATOMS: atom_id res chain seq x y z
N MET A 1 38.33 13.22 -9.39
CA MET A 1 36.95 13.03 -8.94
C MET A 1 36.69 14.03 -7.84
N SER A 2 35.56 14.72 -7.85
CA SER A 2 35.20 15.61 -6.76
C SER A 2 34.99 14.81 -5.48
N GLU A 3 35.18 15.42 -4.32
CA GLU A 3 34.92 14.81 -3.00
C GLU A 3 33.50 14.24 -2.94
N GLU A 4 32.53 14.94 -3.51
CA GLU A 4 31.14 14.53 -3.63
C GLU A 4 30.97 13.22 -4.44
N THR A 5 31.64 13.09 -5.58
CA THR A 5 31.63 11.85 -6.40
C THR A 5 32.22 10.67 -5.62
N GLN A 6 33.24 10.92 -4.81
CA GLN A 6 33.85 9.89 -3.97
C GLN A 6 32.92 9.42 -2.85
N ASN A 7 32.21 10.35 -2.19
CA ASN A 7 31.21 10.05 -1.15
C ASN A 7 30.02 9.25 -1.72
N VAL A 8 29.51 9.63 -2.88
CA VAL A 8 28.46 8.87 -3.59
C VAL A 8 28.92 7.44 -3.89
N SER A 9 30.13 7.27 -4.43
CA SER A 9 30.69 5.94 -4.72
C SER A 9 30.82 5.06 -3.48
N GLN A 10 31.30 5.62 -2.37
CA GLN A 10 31.41 4.90 -1.10
C GLN A 10 30.04 4.49 -0.55
N LEU A 11 29.05 5.39 -0.55
CA LEU A 11 27.68 5.07 -0.13
C LEU A 11 27.09 3.94 -0.95
N LEU A 12 27.23 3.98 -2.28
CA LEU A 12 26.75 2.92 -3.17
C LEU A 12 27.41 1.56 -2.89
N GLN A 13 28.70 1.54 -2.55
CA GLN A 13 29.38 0.31 -2.15
C GLN A 13 28.83 -0.26 -0.85
N VAL A 14 28.58 0.58 0.15
CA VAL A 14 27.98 0.16 1.44
C VAL A 14 26.58 -0.39 1.23
N VAL A 15 25.74 0.34 0.49
CA VAL A 15 24.36 -0.11 0.17
C VAL A 15 24.36 -1.42 -0.60
N LYS A 16 25.23 -1.56 -1.61
CA LYS A 16 25.39 -2.81 -2.37
C LYS A 16 25.82 -3.98 -1.49
N ALA A 17 26.73 -3.76 -0.56
CA ALA A 17 27.17 -4.79 0.39
C ALA A 17 26.02 -5.23 1.31
N LEU A 18 25.22 -4.29 1.83
CA LEU A 18 24.05 -4.57 2.65
C LEU A 18 23.01 -5.39 1.90
N LEU A 19 22.64 -4.97 0.67
CA LEU A 19 21.68 -5.69 -0.17
C LEU A 19 22.16 -7.11 -0.53
N ASN A 20 23.46 -7.29 -0.80
CA ASN A 20 24.02 -8.60 -1.08
C ASN A 20 24.02 -9.50 0.17
N ALA A 21 24.34 -8.96 1.34
CA ALA A 21 24.27 -9.70 2.59
C ALA A 21 22.84 -10.16 2.89
N GLU A 22 21.85 -9.32 2.63
CA GLU A 22 20.44 -9.68 2.78
C GLU A 22 20.02 -10.79 1.81
N LYS A 23 20.35 -10.67 0.51
CA LYS A 23 20.10 -11.73 -0.48
C LYS A 23 20.73 -13.07 -0.08
N LEU A 24 21.94 -13.05 0.44
CA LEU A 24 22.62 -14.28 0.93
C LEU A 24 21.93 -14.85 2.17
N ASN A 25 21.50 -14.01 3.10
CA ASN A 25 20.74 -14.43 4.26
C ASN A 25 19.39 -15.03 3.84
N GLN A 26 18.67 -14.37 2.97
CA GLN A 26 17.41 -14.90 2.42
C GLN A 26 17.64 -16.25 1.72
N ALA A 27 18.64 -16.37 0.85
CA ALA A 27 18.92 -17.62 0.14
C ALA A 27 19.28 -18.78 1.11
N ASN A 28 20.06 -18.49 2.16
CA ASN A 28 20.54 -19.52 3.09
C ASN A 28 19.52 -19.91 4.17
N TYR A 29 18.65 -19.00 4.58
CA TYR A 29 17.77 -19.18 5.73
C TYR A 29 16.27 -19.10 5.39
N ALA A 30 15.88 -18.71 4.16
CA ALA A 30 14.48 -18.55 3.78
C ALA A 30 13.64 -19.80 4.06
N SER A 31 14.16 -20.99 3.73
CA SER A 31 13.47 -22.26 3.98
C SER A 31 13.33 -22.63 5.45
N ARG A 32 14.17 -22.07 6.32
CA ARG A 32 14.17 -22.34 7.77
C ARG A 32 13.39 -21.30 8.55
N LEU A 33 13.50 -20.03 8.18
CA LEU A 33 12.91 -18.90 8.91
C LEU A 33 11.54 -18.50 8.34
N ALA A 34 11.36 -18.70 7.03
CA ALA A 34 10.13 -18.34 6.31
C ALA A 34 9.64 -16.92 6.72
N GLU A 35 10.58 -15.93 6.73
CA GLU A 35 10.30 -14.58 7.23
C GLU A 35 9.14 -13.90 6.51
N ASN A 36 8.96 -14.22 5.22
CA ASN A 36 7.87 -13.73 4.40
C ASN A 36 6.59 -14.58 4.48
N PHE A 37 6.57 -15.63 5.33
CA PHE A 37 5.39 -16.46 5.51
C PHE A 37 4.38 -15.76 6.41
N ALA A 38 3.40 -15.11 5.79
CA ALA A 38 2.30 -14.40 6.45
C ALA A 38 0.95 -15.02 6.06
N PRO A 39 0.60 -16.21 6.58
CA PRO A 39 -0.60 -16.94 6.14
C PRO A 39 -1.90 -16.17 6.40
N ILE A 40 -1.93 -15.27 7.36
CA ILE A 40 -3.10 -14.40 7.62
C ILE A 40 -3.37 -13.48 6.42
N SER A 41 -2.34 -13.01 5.73
CA SER A 41 -2.49 -12.15 4.54
C SER A 41 -3.22 -12.86 3.38
N LEU A 42 -3.21 -14.20 3.33
CA LEU A 42 -3.90 -14.97 2.29
C LEU A 42 -5.42 -14.79 2.33
N PHE A 43 -5.97 -14.41 3.48
CA PHE A 43 -7.41 -14.21 3.69
C PHE A 43 -7.82 -12.75 3.50
N HIS A 44 -6.89 -11.84 3.19
CA HIS A 44 -7.12 -10.41 3.04
C HIS A 44 -7.99 -9.81 4.16
N PRO A 45 -7.59 -9.97 5.43
CA PRO A 45 -8.42 -9.57 6.55
C PRO A 45 -8.66 -8.04 6.54
N GLY A 46 -9.92 -7.67 6.74
CA GLY A 46 -10.33 -6.28 6.94
C GLY A 46 -10.22 -5.83 8.40
N GLU A 47 -10.62 -4.60 8.70
CA GLU A 47 -10.64 -4.03 10.06
C GLU A 47 -11.43 -4.90 11.05
N THR A 48 -12.62 -5.34 10.64
CA THR A 48 -13.48 -6.20 11.47
C THR A 48 -12.82 -7.55 11.79
N ASP A 49 -12.05 -8.13 10.86
CA ASP A 49 -11.38 -9.41 11.08
C ASP A 49 -10.22 -9.26 12.07
N ILE A 50 -9.46 -8.15 11.98
CA ILE A 50 -8.43 -7.79 12.95
C ILE A 50 -9.07 -7.60 14.33
N SER A 51 -10.17 -6.87 14.40
CA SER A 51 -10.94 -6.64 15.65
C SER A 51 -11.44 -7.95 16.24
N ARG A 52 -11.91 -8.91 15.43
CA ARG A 52 -12.34 -10.24 15.89
C ARG A 52 -11.17 -11.04 16.48
N VAL A 53 -10.01 -11.05 15.81
CA VAL A 53 -8.83 -11.75 16.34
C VAL A 53 -8.35 -11.10 17.63
N LEU A 54 -8.33 -9.77 17.70
CA LEU A 54 -7.95 -9.05 18.91
C LEU A 54 -8.93 -9.33 20.05
N ALA A 55 -10.23 -9.23 19.83
CA ALA A 55 -11.26 -9.54 20.82
C ALA A 55 -11.20 -11.00 21.29
N PHE A 56 -10.95 -11.94 20.37
CA PHE A 56 -10.72 -13.35 20.73
C PHE A 56 -9.55 -13.50 21.71
N LEU A 57 -8.41 -12.86 21.43
CA LEU A 57 -7.24 -12.95 22.31
C LEU A 57 -7.48 -12.25 23.67
N LEU A 58 -8.17 -11.11 23.67
CA LEU A 58 -8.46 -10.34 24.89
C LEU A 58 -9.55 -10.97 25.76
N ASN A 59 -10.35 -11.91 25.25
CA ASN A 59 -11.45 -12.51 26.01
C ASN A 59 -10.97 -13.70 26.87
N PRO A 60 -10.94 -13.59 28.21
CA PRO A 60 -10.43 -14.65 29.06
C PRO A 60 -11.21 -15.98 28.99
N LYS A 61 -12.45 -15.94 28.46
CA LYS A 61 -13.35 -17.10 28.34
C LYS A 61 -13.26 -17.82 27.01
N GLU A 62 -12.44 -17.31 26.12
CA GLU A 62 -12.34 -17.87 24.78
C GLU A 62 -11.53 -19.19 24.73
N ARG A 63 -11.69 -19.90 23.61
CA ARG A 63 -11.11 -21.24 23.36
C ARG A 63 -9.58 -21.26 23.31
N HIS A 64 -8.90 -20.11 23.40
CA HIS A 64 -7.45 -20.09 23.59
C HIS A 64 -7.04 -20.60 24.99
N GLU A 65 -7.96 -20.62 25.97
CA GLU A 65 -7.77 -21.19 27.31
C GLU A 65 -6.57 -20.62 28.08
N GLN A 66 -6.17 -19.36 27.77
CA GLN A 66 -5.05 -18.68 28.44
C GLN A 66 -5.53 -17.72 29.52
N GLY A 67 -6.84 -17.71 29.85
CA GLY A 67 -7.42 -16.82 30.84
C GLY A 67 -7.11 -15.35 30.55
N GLU A 68 -6.71 -14.62 31.57
CA GLU A 68 -6.47 -13.16 31.52
C GLU A 68 -5.16 -12.76 30.83
N LEU A 69 -4.30 -13.69 30.38
CA LEU A 69 -2.93 -13.45 29.94
C LEU A 69 -2.80 -12.29 28.93
N PHE A 70 -3.59 -12.31 27.88
CA PHE A 70 -3.52 -11.29 26.82
C PHE A 70 -4.23 -9.99 27.24
N LEU A 71 -5.32 -10.08 27.98
CA LEU A 71 -6.05 -8.93 28.51
C LEU A 71 -5.20 -8.15 29.51
N ASP A 72 -4.54 -8.85 30.43
CA ASP A 72 -3.62 -8.22 31.38
C ASP A 72 -2.45 -7.55 30.69
N ALA A 73 -1.85 -8.19 29.67
CA ALA A 73 -0.78 -7.59 28.90
C ALA A 73 -1.23 -6.31 28.17
N PHE A 74 -2.44 -6.32 27.60
CA PHE A 74 -3.02 -5.15 26.97
C PHE A 74 -3.29 -4.02 28.00
N CYS A 75 -3.90 -4.31 29.12
CA CYS A 75 -4.10 -3.32 30.20
C CYS A 75 -2.77 -2.78 30.73
N GLN A 76 -1.72 -3.59 30.84
CA GLN A 76 -0.37 -3.14 31.22
C GLN A 76 0.25 -2.21 30.18
N LEU A 77 -0.01 -2.44 28.88
CA LEU A 77 0.40 -1.52 27.83
C LEU A 77 -0.30 -0.16 28.02
N LEU A 78 -1.63 -0.15 28.19
CA LEU A 78 -2.42 1.08 28.34
C LEU A 78 -1.95 1.94 29.53
N ARG A 79 -1.63 1.32 30.68
CA ARG A 79 -1.12 2.04 31.86
C ARG A 79 0.19 2.77 31.64
N LYS A 80 0.95 2.42 30.60
CA LYS A 80 2.25 3.03 30.25
C LYS A 80 2.15 4.13 29.21
N LEU A 81 0.97 4.29 28.60
CA LEU A 81 0.76 5.25 27.53
C LEU A 81 0.02 6.49 28.03
N PRO A 82 0.39 7.69 27.56
CA PRO A 82 -0.32 8.91 27.92
C PRO A 82 -1.66 8.97 27.19
N VAL A 83 -2.59 9.72 27.78
CA VAL A 83 -3.83 10.13 27.11
C VAL A 83 -3.57 11.27 26.12
N LEU A 84 -4.47 11.45 25.15
CA LEU A 84 -4.48 12.59 24.24
C LEU A 84 -4.87 13.84 25.03
N SER A 85 -3.90 14.55 25.56
CA SER A 85 -4.12 15.77 26.36
C SER A 85 -4.23 16.99 25.43
N SER A 86 -5.16 17.89 25.74
CA SER A 86 -5.25 19.22 25.12
C SER A 86 -4.32 20.28 25.77
N GLN A 87 -3.51 19.91 26.76
CA GLN A 87 -2.62 20.84 27.47
C GLN A 87 -1.16 20.64 27.07
N GLU A 88 -0.50 21.72 26.72
CA GLU A 88 0.91 21.78 26.28
C GLU A 88 1.95 21.35 27.35
N ASN A 89 1.56 21.15 28.60
CA ASN A 89 2.46 20.96 29.74
C ASN A 89 2.26 19.63 30.48
N GLY A 90 2.75 18.53 29.86
CA GLY A 90 2.98 17.28 30.56
C GLY A 90 2.13 16.09 30.09
N LYS A 91 2.75 14.91 30.11
CA LYS A 91 2.06 13.64 29.81
C LYS A 91 1.13 13.29 30.95
N SER A 92 -0.16 13.14 30.66
CA SER A 92 -1.15 12.65 31.62
C SER A 92 -1.43 11.16 31.39
N PHE A 93 -1.63 10.42 32.46
CA PHE A 93 -1.92 8.98 32.43
C PHE A 93 -3.24 8.73 33.11
N ILE A 94 -3.97 7.74 32.63
CA ILE A 94 -5.23 7.29 33.22
C ILE A 94 -5.01 5.97 33.97
N ASP A 95 -5.68 5.81 35.10
CA ASP A 95 -5.70 4.52 35.79
C ASP A 95 -6.63 3.55 35.05
N ILE A 96 -6.06 2.48 34.55
CA ILE A 96 -6.79 1.40 33.89
C ILE A 96 -7.11 0.33 34.97
N PRO A 97 -8.38 0.14 35.32
CA PRO A 97 -8.76 -0.84 36.31
C PRO A 97 -8.42 -2.26 35.86
N LYS A 98 -8.45 -3.20 36.82
CA LYS A 98 -8.27 -4.61 36.50
C LYS A 98 -9.53 -5.15 35.83
N PHE A 99 -9.36 -5.74 34.65
CA PHE A 99 -10.36 -6.57 33.99
C PHE A 99 -9.97 -8.04 34.18
N GLY A 100 -10.94 -8.88 34.45
CA GLY A 100 -10.70 -10.29 34.76
C GLY A 100 -11.70 -11.22 34.05
N ASP A 101 -11.78 -12.47 34.53
CA ASP A 101 -12.64 -13.50 33.96
C ASP A 101 -14.13 -13.12 33.86
N SER A 102 -14.60 -12.18 34.68
CA SER A 102 -15.98 -11.69 34.63
C SER A 102 -16.24 -10.68 33.53
N SER A 103 -15.21 -10.26 32.80
CA SER A 103 -15.33 -9.25 31.74
C SER A 103 -16.21 -9.74 30.60
N PHE A 104 -17.02 -8.82 30.08
CA PHE A 104 -17.79 -8.96 28.84
C PHE A 104 -16.99 -8.32 27.70
N ILE A 105 -16.85 -9.04 26.59
CA ILE A 105 -16.19 -8.53 25.40
C ILE A 105 -17.11 -8.74 24.20
N ALA A 106 -17.33 -7.69 23.43
CA ALA A 106 -18.14 -7.73 22.21
C ALA A 106 -17.43 -7.03 21.07
N VAL A 107 -17.56 -7.59 19.87
CA VAL A 107 -17.11 -7.00 18.60
C VAL A 107 -18.29 -6.33 17.95
N GLU A 108 -18.04 -5.20 17.25
CA GLU A 108 -19.07 -4.43 16.53
C GLU A 108 -20.28 -4.08 17.42
N TYR A 109 -19.98 -3.58 18.62
CA TYR A 109 -21.01 -3.26 19.60
C TYR A 109 -21.81 -2.02 19.17
N THR A 110 -23.09 -2.23 18.84
CA THR A 110 -23.97 -1.16 18.35
C THR A 110 -24.45 -0.26 19.50
N ILE A 111 -24.32 1.03 19.33
CA ILE A 111 -24.82 2.08 20.20
C ILE A 111 -25.76 3.02 19.40
N PRO A 112 -26.57 3.88 20.04
CA PRO A 112 -27.25 4.93 19.31
C PRO A 112 -26.24 5.81 18.55
N ASN A 113 -26.42 5.95 17.24
CA ASN A 113 -25.56 6.75 16.35
C ASN A 113 -24.14 6.25 16.16
N GLY A 114 -23.83 4.97 16.42
CA GLY A 114 -22.50 4.43 16.16
C GLY A 114 -22.37 2.93 16.41
N ARG A 115 -21.17 2.43 16.14
CA ARG A 115 -20.80 1.03 16.34
C ARG A 115 -19.33 0.98 16.74
N MET A 116 -19.05 0.54 17.97
CA MET A 116 -17.70 0.37 18.49
C MET A 116 -17.10 -0.92 17.96
N ASP A 117 -15.85 -0.90 17.52
CA ASP A 117 -15.21 -2.11 17.01
C ASP A 117 -15.07 -3.18 18.09
N ILE A 118 -14.60 -2.82 19.28
CA ILE A 118 -14.54 -3.72 20.44
C ILE A 118 -14.95 -2.97 21.70
N LEU A 119 -15.85 -3.55 22.48
CA LEU A 119 -16.19 -3.10 23.81
C LEU A 119 -15.75 -4.16 24.83
N ILE A 120 -14.88 -3.78 25.76
CA ILE A 120 -14.49 -4.58 26.94
C ILE A 120 -15.13 -3.93 28.16
N ARG A 121 -15.84 -4.69 28.97
CA ARG A 121 -16.59 -4.17 30.09
C ARG A 121 -16.56 -5.12 31.28
N ASN A 122 -16.46 -4.57 32.46
CA ASN A 122 -16.77 -5.25 33.75
C ASN A 122 -17.94 -4.56 34.44
N ALA A 123 -18.08 -4.73 35.75
CA ALA A 123 -19.23 -4.21 36.54
C ALA A 123 -19.34 -2.68 36.50
N ASP A 124 -18.23 -1.94 36.51
CA ASP A 124 -18.20 -0.48 36.65
C ASP A 124 -17.19 0.22 35.75
N SER A 125 -16.54 -0.52 34.87
CA SER A 125 -15.49 0.03 34.00
C SER A 125 -15.60 -0.49 32.58
N ALA A 126 -15.19 0.32 31.59
CA ALA A 126 -15.19 -0.03 30.16
C ALA A 126 -13.95 0.45 29.43
N ILE A 127 -13.53 -0.34 28.46
CA ILE A 127 -12.58 0.04 27.41
C ILE A 127 -13.30 -0.12 26.07
N CYS A 128 -13.38 0.97 25.31
CA CYS A 128 -13.79 0.95 23.91
C CYS A 128 -12.55 0.97 23.04
N ILE A 129 -12.40 0.05 22.10
CA ILE A 129 -11.31 0.06 21.12
C ILE A 129 -11.91 0.43 19.77
N GLU A 130 -11.36 1.46 19.15
CA GLU A 130 -11.57 1.81 17.75
C GLU A 130 -10.31 1.41 16.98
N ASN A 131 -10.46 0.53 15.99
CA ASN A 131 -9.38 -0.10 15.25
C ASN A 131 -9.24 0.50 13.85
N LYS A 132 -8.15 1.22 13.59
CA LYS A 132 -7.90 1.94 12.34
C LYS A 132 -6.59 1.49 11.67
N PRO A 133 -6.53 0.28 11.11
CA PRO A 133 -5.33 -0.18 10.42
C PRO A 133 -5.06 0.60 9.12
N TRP A 134 -6.11 0.98 8.38
CA TRP A 134 -5.96 1.64 7.06
C TRP A 134 -7.03 2.70 6.78
N ALA A 135 -8.16 2.68 7.47
CA ALA A 135 -9.26 3.57 7.18
C ALA A 135 -9.06 4.98 7.77
N ASN A 136 -9.70 5.94 7.12
CA ASN A 136 -9.82 7.29 7.65
C ASN A 136 -10.82 7.33 8.80
N ASP A 137 -10.72 8.38 9.63
CA ASP A 137 -11.66 8.63 10.70
C ASP A 137 -13.09 8.88 10.19
N GLY A 138 -14.07 8.37 10.94
CA GLY A 138 -15.46 8.74 10.76
C GLY A 138 -15.79 10.08 11.42
N GLN A 139 -16.79 10.79 10.88
CA GLN A 139 -17.25 12.05 11.44
C GLN A 139 -17.76 11.86 12.87
N ASP A 140 -17.25 12.66 13.82
CA ASP A 140 -17.61 12.68 15.23
C ASP A 140 -17.57 11.29 15.91
N GLN A 141 -16.79 10.35 15.37
CA GLN A 141 -16.84 8.95 15.76
C GLN A 141 -16.42 8.75 17.23
N LEU A 142 -15.21 9.21 17.61
CA LEU A 142 -14.73 9.09 18.99
C LEU A 142 -15.52 9.98 19.94
N GLN A 143 -15.99 11.13 19.47
CA GLN A 143 -16.85 12.02 20.24
C GLN A 143 -18.18 11.33 20.60
N THR A 144 -18.79 10.62 19.65
CA THR A 144 -20.03 9.84 19.86
C THR A 144 -19.82 8.72 20.87
N TYR A 145 -18.71 8.00 20.80
CA TYR A 145 -18.40 6.92 21.73
C TYR A 145 -18.17 7.45 23.15
N ALA A 146 -17.42 8.55 23.28
CA ALA A 146 -17.17 9.20 24.56
C ALA A 146 -18.47 9.70 25.23
N GLN A 147 -19.33 10.36 24.46
CA GLN A 147 -20.64 10.81 24.94
C GLN A 147 -21.52 9.65 25.41
N TRP A 148 -21.56 8.56 24.64
CA TRP A 148 -22.33 7.38 25.04
C TRP A 148 -21.79 6.77 26.33
N LEU A 149 -20.47 6.57 26.43
CA LEU A 149 -19.83 6.02 27.63
C LEU A 149 -20.11 6.88 28.87
N GLU A 150 -20.09 8.21 28.76
CA GLU A 150 -20.36 9.15 29.84
C GLU A 150 -21.81 9.08 30.33
N THR A 151 -22.75 8.69 29.47
CA THR A 151 -24.17 8.55 29.84
C THR A 151 -24.51 7.24 30.58
N GLN A 152 -23.59 6.26 30.56
CA GLN A 152 -23.84 4.96 31.19
C GLN A 152 -23.72 5.05 32.71
N ARG A 153 -24.84 4.92 33.43
CA ARG A 153 -24.90 5.09 34.91
C ARG A 153 -24.09 4.07 35.69
N ASP A 154 -23.90 2.90 35.14
CA ASP A 154 -23.18 1.77 35.73
C ASP A 154 -21.68 1.74 35.35
N ILE A 155 -21.24 2.53 34.39
CA ILE A 155 -19.84 2.69 34.06
C ILE A 155 -19.28 3.94 34.73
N LYS A 156 -18.44 3.75 35.74
CA LYS A 156 -17.79 4.84 36.47
C LYS A 156 -16.46 5.25 35.82
N ASN A 157 -15.75 4.26 35.32
CA ASN A 157 -14.43 4.47 34.68
C ASN A 157 -14.47 3.95 33.25
N TRP A 158 -14.07 4.79 32.30
CA TRP A 158 -13.99 4.37 30.93
C TRP A 158 -12.81 5.00 30.21
N THR A 159 -12.33 4.31 29.18
CA THR A 159 -11.24 4.73 28.32
C THR A 159 -11.56 4.33 26.90
N ILE A 160 -11.24 5.20 25.96
CA ILE A 160 -11.22 4.83 24.52
C ILE A 160 -9.77 4.57 24.14
N VAL A 161 -9.54 3.46 23.49
CA VAL A 161 -8.27 3.12 22.83
C VAL A 161 -8.44 3.38 21.34
N TYR A 162 -7.71 4.34 20.83
CA TYR A 162 -7.60 4.57 19.40
C TYR A 162 -6.38 3.78 18.87
N LEU A 163 -6.65 2.64 18.25
CA LEU A 163 -5.64 1.73 17.73
C LEU A 163 -5.29 2.13 16.29
N SER A 164 -4.23 2.93 16.15
CA SER A 164 -3.79 3.49 14.87
C SER A 164 -2.35 3.98 14.98
N ASP A 165 -1.63 4.01 13.85
CA ASP A 165 -0.26 4.54 13.78
C ASP A 165 -0.21 6.09 13.75
N HIS A 166 -1.36 6.75 13.70
CA HIS A 166 -1.49 8.22 13.80
C HIS A 166 -2.51 8.63 14.85
N GLU A 167 -2.43 9.87 15.32
CA GLU A 167 -3.44 10.44 16.21
C GLU A 167 -4.79 10.60 15.47
N PRO A 168 -5.92 10.53 16.21
CA PRO A 168 -7.23 10.81 15.64
C PRO A 168 -7.30 12.27 15.16
N THR A 169 -7.93 12.46 14.00
CA THR A 169 -8.13 13.76 13.39
C THR A 169 -9.24 14.55 14.10
N GLU A 170 -9.28 15.87 13.85
CA GLU A 170 -10.36 16.74 14.32
C GLU A 170 -11.75 16.32 13.81
N TRP A 171 -11.78 15.59 12.69
CA TRP A 171 -13.00 15.03 12.13
C TRP A 171 -13.64 13.96 13.03
N SER A 172 -12.85 13.23 13.80
CA SER A 172 -13.31 12.18 14.73
C SER A 172 -13.56 12.69 16.13
N ILE A 173 -12.75 13.65 16.60
CA ILE A 173 -12.89 14.31 17.90
C ILE A 173 -12.23 15.68 17.89
N ASP A 174 -12.97 16.70 18.34
CA ASP A 174 -12.46 18.09 18.46
C ASP A 174 -11.18 18.14 19.29
N THR A 175 -10.21 18.96 18.86
CA THR A 175 -8.94 19.17 19.59
C THR A 175 -9.15 19.70 21.01
N ASN A 176 -10.22 20.47 21.24
CA ASN A 176 -10.55 21.02 22.55
C ASN A 176 -11.52 20.12 23.36
N SER A 177 -11.88 18.95 22.86
CA SER A 177 -12.80 18.06 23.56
C SER A 177 -12.22 17.60 24.91
N ILE A 178 -13.00 17.75 25.99
CA ILE A 178 -12.64 17.28 27.32
C ILE A 178 -12.40 15.76 27.37
N PHE A 179 -12.98 15.02 26.43
CA PHE A 179 -12.86 13.57 26.36
C PHE A 179 -11.49 13.09 25.86
N ARG A 180 -10.67 13.97 25.27
CA ARG A 180 -9.30 13.60 24.88
C ARG A 180 -8.47 13.12 26.07
N SER A 181 -8.78 13.59 27.28
CA SER A 181 -8.16 13.11 28.52
C SER A 181 -8.50 11.67 28.91
N LYS A 182 -9.42 11.02 28.18
CA LYS A 182 -9.82 9.62 28.35
C LYS A 182 -9.52 8.75 27.13
N ILE A 183 -8.78 9.28 26.16
CA ILE A 183 -8.41 8.57 24.94
C ILE A 183 -6.91 8.26 24.98
N ILE A 184 -6.55 7.02 24.72
CA ILE A 184 -5.17 6.55 24.56
C ILE A 184 -4.97 6.13 23.12
N GLN A 185 -3.97 6.69 22.46
CA GLN A 185 -3.50 6.15 21.18
C GLN A 185 -2.56 4.98 21.45
N VAL A 186 -2.80 3.89 20.72
CA VAL A 186 -1.92 2.72 20.68
C VAL A 186 -1.52 2.48 19.22
N ASP A 187 -0.23 2.44 18.92
CA ASP A 187 0.22 2.02 17.60
C ASP A 187 0.30 0.48 17.49
N PHE A 188 0.27 -0.02 16.25
CA PHE A 188 0.28 -1.46 16.00
C PHE A 188 1.59 -2.14 16.37
N LEU A 189 2.72 -1.43 16.43
CA LEU A 189 4.00 -1.97 16.92
C LEU A 189 3.97 -2.15 18.44
N GLN A 190 3.39 -1.20 19.19
CA GLN A 190 3.20 -1.30 20.64
C GLN A 190 2.29 -2.47 20.99
N LEU A 191 1.14 -2.60 20.30
CA LEU A 191 0.23 -3.73 20.45
C LEU A 191 0.94 -5.06 20.14
N SER A 192 1.64 -5.14 19.01
CA SER A 192 2.39 -6.32 18.58
C SER A 192 3.40 -6.76 19.63
N LYS A 193 4.16 -5.82 20.21
CA LYS A 193 5.15 -6.10 21.24
C LYS A 193 4.51 -6.61 22.55
N ALA A 194 3.36 -6.07 22.92
CA ALA A 194 2.62 -6.53 24.10
C ALA A 194 2.11 -7.96 23.91
N LEU A 195 1.47 -8.26 22.78
CA LEU A 195 0.97 -9.58 22.44
C LEU A 195 2.10 -10.62 22.32
N GLU A 196 3.20 -10.29 21.65
CA GLU A 196 4.39 -11.15 21.53
C GLU A 196 4.99 -11.47 22.90
N THR A 197 5.06 -10.46 23.76
CA THR A 197 5.59 -10.66 25.14
C THR A 197 4.68 -11.58 25.92
N ALA A 198 3.37 -11.39 25.86
CA ALA A 198 2.39 -12.27 26.52
C ALA A 198 2.44 -13.69 25.96
N ALA A 199 2.56 -13.87 24.64
CA ALA A 199 2.63 -15.17 24.01
C ALA A 199 3.76 -16.07 24.55
N LYS A 200 4.87 -15.49 25.01
CA LYS A 200 5.97 -16.25 25.63
C LYS A 200 5.58 -16.98 26.90
N PHE A 201 4.54 -16.51 27.59
CA PHE A 201 4.00 -17.10 28.81
C PHE A 201 2.83 -18.05 28.54
N SER A 202 2.34 -18.14 27.31
CA SER A 202 1.32 -19.10 26.93
C SER A 202 1.86 -20.52 27.03
N LEU A 203 1.12 -21.41 27.70
CA LEU A 203 1.48 -22.82 27.84
C LEU A 203 1.11 -23.64 26.60
N ALA A 204 0.18 -23.16 25.78
CA ALA A 204 -0.29 -23.82 24.58
C ALA A 204 0.57 -23.44 23.35
N PRO A 205 1.37 -24.34 22.76
CA PRO A 205 2.21 -24.04 21.59
C PRO A 205 1.40 -23.53 20.39
N SER A 206 0.21 -24.05 20.16
CA SER A 206 -0.69 -23.64 19.07
C SER A 206 -1.14 -22.18 19.22
N VAL A 207 -1.47 -21.76 20.43
CA VAL A 207 -1.85 -20.36 20.72
C VAL A 207 -0.64 -19.44 20.55
N ARG A 208 0.53 -19.83 21.06
CA ARG A 208 1.76 -19.08 20.90
C ARG A 208 2.07 -18.86 19.43
N TYR A 209 2.03 -19.92 18.64
CA TYR A 209 2.30 -19.83 17.22
C TYR A 209 1.27 -18.98 16.46
N PHE A 210 -0.01 -19.10 16.80
CA PHE A 210 -1.05 -18.26 16.22
C PHE A 210 -0.82 -16.78 16.51
N VAL A 211 -0.47 -16.43 17.76
CA VAL A 211 -0.15 -15.02 18.13
C VAL A 211 1.10 -14.53 17.40
N GLU A 212 2.13 -15.35 17.26
CA GLU A 212 3.33 -15.00 16.49
C GLU A 212 2.99 -14.68 15.01
N LEU A 213 2.12 -15.46 14.38
CA LEU A 213 1.65 -15.19 13.02
C LEU A 213 0.81 -13.91 12.93
N PHE A 214 -0.05 -13.66 13.91
CA PHE A 214 -0.87 -12.46 13.95
C PHE A 214 -0.02 -11.21 14.20
N VAL A 215 0.93 -11.27 15.12
CA VAL A 215 1.91 -10.19 15.35
C VAL A 215 2.74 -9.89 14.11
N ARG A 216 3.20 -10.92 13.41
CA ARG A 216 3.92 -10.75 12.14
C ARG A 216 3.07 -10.04 11.10
N PHE A 217 1.80 -10.45 10.95
CA PHE A 217 0.86 -9.79 10.07
C PHE A 217 0.67 -8.31 10.44
N LEU A 218 0.42 -7.98 11.72
CA LEU A 218 0.27 -6.59 12.16
C LEU A 218 1.51 -5.75 11.85
N ARG A 219 2.71 -6.26 12.10
CA ARG A 219 3.95 -5.55 11.83
C ARG A 219 4.18 -5.31 10.34
N GLN A 220 4.02 -6.33 9.52
CA GLN A 220 4.37 -6.26 8.09
C GLN A 220 3.30 -5.57 7.25
N ASN A 221 2.02 -5.86 7.51
CA ASN A 221 0.92 -5.46 6.65
C ASN A 221 0.12 -4.26 7.19
N VAL A 222 0.20 -3.99 8.48
CA VAL A 222 -0.53 -2.87 9.09
C VAL A 222 0.43 -1.74 9.48
N ALA A 223 1.39 -2.02 10.36
CA ALA A 223 2.34 -1.02 10.83
C ALA A 223 3.46 -0.69 9.81
N GLY A 224 3.57 -1.44 8.71
CA GLY A 224 4.62 -1.21 7.72
C GLY A 224 6.03 -1.29 8.31
N GLU A 225 6.26 -2.22 9.24
CA GLU A 225 7.56 -2.35 9.89
C GLU A 225 8.65 -2.60 8.84
N ALA A 226 9.57 -1.64 8.71
CA ALA A 226 10.66 -1.73 7.77
C ALA A 226 11.55 -2.95 8.04
N PRO A 227 12.02 -3.66 7.01
CA PRO A 227 13.01 -4.71 7.14
C PRO A 227 14.26 -4.27 7.91
N MET A 228 15.00 -5.22 8.46
CA MET A 228 16.25 -4.92 9.22
C MET A 228 17.23 -4.10 8.35
N THR A 229 17.30 -4.39 7.06
CA THR A 229 18.16 -3.69 6.10
C THR A 229 17.82 -2.21 6.03
N ASP A 230 16.54 -1.86 6.04
CA ASP A 230 16.09 -0.46 6.02
C ASP A 230 16.48 0.25 7.31
N LYS A 231 16.41 -0.42 8.45
CA LYS A 231 16.86 0.14 9.73
C LYS A 231 18.38 0.44 9.74
N ILE A 232 19.18 -0.46 9.15
CA ILE A 232 20.63 -0.26 9.00
C ILE A 232 20.88 0.86 8.00
N LEU A 233 20.17 0.91 6.88
CA LEU A 233 20.29 1.95 5.88
C LEU A 233 19.95 3.33 6.48
N LEU A 234 18.83 3.44 7.19
CA LEU A 234 18.43 4.67 7.89
C LEU A 234 19.50 5.12 8.90
N LYS A 235 20.12 4.19 9.62
CA LYS A 235 21.22 4.51 10.53
C LYS A 235 22.45 5.04 9.78
N THR A 236 22.78 4.43 8.64
CA THR A 236 23.89 4.84 7.76
C THR A 236 23.65 6.25 7.19
N LEU A 237 22.43 6.56 6.81
CA LEU A 237 22.04 7.88 6.26
C LEU A 237 22.02 9.02 7.29
N LYS A 238 22.11 8.72 8.59
CA LYS A 238 22.24 9.76 9.64
C LYS A 238 23.59 10.46 9.66
N ASP A 239 24.61 9.86 9.03
CA ASP A 239 25.90 10.52 8.81
C ASP A 239 25.73 11.64 7.76
N PRO A 240 26.20 12.89 8.02
CA PRO A 240 25.99 14.02 7.11
C PRO A 240 26.57 13.82 5.71
N GLN A 241 27.69 13.13 5.56
CA GLN A 241 28.29 12.87 4.24
C GLN A 241 27.46 11.86 3.45
N ASN A 242 26.97 10.81 4.11
CA ASN A 242 26.07 9.84 3.51
C ASN A 242 24.72 10.45 3.16
N LEU A 243 24.19 11.36 3.99
CA LEU A 243 22.96 12.06 3.71
C LEU A 243 23.10 12.95 2.48
N ALA A 244 24.18 13.72 2.37
CA ALA A 244 24.46 14.57 1.20
C ALA A 244 24.59 13.73 -0.08
N ALA A 245 25.30 12.60 -0.02
CA ALA A 245 25.42 11.67 -1.15
C ALA A 245 24.08 11.05 -1.55
N ALA A 246 23.24 10.69 -0.58
CA ALA A 246 21.89 10.16 -0.85
C ALA A 246 20.97 11.21 -1.48
N MET A 247 21.06 12.47 -1.05
CA MET A 247 20.31 13.57 -1.66
C MET A 247 20.74 13.81 -3.11
N ALA A 248 22.05 13.82 -3.41
CA ALA A 248 22.54 13.93 -4.78
C ALA A 248 22.04 12.80 -5.69
N ILE A 249 21.99 11.56 -5.19
CA ILE A 249 21.39 10.42 -5.90
C ILE A 249 19.89 10.66 -6.13
N TYR A 250 19.15 11.06 -5.09
CA TYR A 250 17.71 11.32 -5.17
C TYR A 250 17.38 12.40 -6.20
N GLU A 251 18.15 13.49 -6.23
CA GLU A 251 18.00 14.61 -7.16
C GLU A 251 18.32 14.22 -8.61
N ALA A 252 19.19 13.24 -8.82
CA ALA A 252 19.50 12.73 -10.15
C ALA A 252 18.43 11.76 -10.71
N PHE A 253 17.58 11.18 -9.87
CA PHE A 253 16.59 10.19 -10.30
C PHE A 253 15.56 10.70 -11.34
N PRO A 254 15.04 11.94 -11.27
CA PRO A 254 14.16 12.48 -12.30
C PRO A 254 14.80 12.47 -13.69
N GLU A 255 16.08 12.87 -13.80
CA GLU A 255 16.80 12.87 -15.08
C GLU A 255 17.09 11.45 -15.57
N LEU A 256 17.44 10.52 -14.69
CA LEU A 256 17.60 9.11 -15.03
C LEU A 256 16.31 8.51 -15.61
N ARG A 257 15.15 8.86 -15.04
CA ARG A 257 13.84 8.43 -15.57
C ARG A 257 13.56 9.00 -16.94
N LYS A 258 13.88 10.26 -17.17
CA LYS A 258 13.74 10.89 -18.50
C LYS A 258 14.62 10.20 -19.55
N GLU A 259 15.85 9.88 -19.19
CA GLU A 259 16.76 9.14 -20.05
C GLU A 259 16.24 7.74 -20.37
N ALA A 260 15.76 7.02 -19.36
CA ALA A 260 15.16 5.71 -19.51
C ALA A 260 13.94 5.75 -20.46
N TRP A 261 13.05 6.69 -20.24
CA TRP A 261 11.88 6.90 -21.09
C TRP A 261 12.25 7.20 -22.54
N LYS A 262 13.15 8.15 -22.76
CA LYS A 262 13.65 8.50 -24.07
C LYS A 262 14.26 7.29 -24.80
N THR A 263 15.13 6.54 -24.11
CA THR A 263 15.78 5.35 -24.66
C THR A 263 14.75 4.28 -25.03
N PHE A 264 13.77 4.04 -24.18
CA PHE A 264 12.69 3.08 -24.42
C PHE A 264 11.85 3.47 -25.64
N CYS A 265 11.39 4.72 -25.72
CA CYS A 265 10.59 5.21 -26.85
C CYS A 265 11.38 5.18 -28.17
N GLN A 266 12.66 5.51 -28.13
CA GLN A 266 13.54 5.39 -29.30
C GLN A 266 13.72 3.93 -29.75
N THR A 267 13.80 2.99 -28.80
CA THR A 267 13.86 1.55 -29.11
C THR A 267 12.58 1.10 -29.82
N LEU A 268 11.41 1.48 -29.28
CA LEU A 268 10.13 1.17 -29.96
C LEU A 268 10.03 1.83 -31.33
N SER A 269 10.48 3.09 -31.51
CA SER A 269 10.46 3.78 -32.78
C SER A 269 11.32 3.05 -33.84
N LYS A 270 12.51 2.63 -33.41
CA LYS A 270 13.40 1.84 -34.31
C LYS A 270 12.75 0.51 -34.71
N GLN A 271 12.13 -0.19 -33.78
CA GLN A 271 11.40 -1.44 -34.07
C GLN A 271 10.23 -1.20 -35.05
N CYS A 272 9.50 -0.07 -34.95
CA CYS A 272 8.47 0.31 -35.93
C CYS A 272 9.05 0.50 -37.33
N GLU A 273 10.20 1.14 -37.44
CA GLU A 273 10.87 1.40 -38.74
C GLU A 273 11.38 0.11 -39.39
N GLU A 274 11.77 -0.88 -38.63
CA GLU A 274 12.25 -2.18 -39.10
C GLU A 274 11.12 -3.06 -39.68
N ILE A 275 9.84 -2.77 -39.37
CA ILE A 275 8.68 -3.49 -39.88
C ILE A 275 8.23 -2.89 -41.22
N ASN A 276 8.42 -3.61 -42.31
CA ASN A 276 7.97 -3.18 -43.62
C ASN A 276 6.45 -2.93 -43.65
N ASN A 277 6.06 -1.73 -44.12
CA ASN A 277 4.64 -1.31 -44.22
C ASN A 277 3.86 -1.41 -42.89
N PHE A 278 4.51 -1.10 -41.79
CA PHE A 278 3.81 -1.05 -40.50
C PHE A 278 2.66 -0.02 -40.54
N PRO A 279 1.41 -0.40 -40.24
CA PRO A 279 0.25 0.46 -40.50
C PRO A 279 0.04 1.56 -39.45
N LEU A 280 0.81 1.56 -38.36
CA LEU A 280 0.69 2.53 -37.28
C LEU A 280 1.96 3.39 -37.16
N LYS A 281 1.81 4.59 -36.64
CA LYS A 281 2.91 5.48 -36.24
C LYS A 281 2.97 5.55 -34.72
N LEU A 282 4.16 5.43 -34.16
CA LEU A 282 4.41 5.63 -32.74
C LEU A 282 4.59 7.13 -32.45
N GLU A 283 3.87 7.59 -31.43
CA GLU A 283 4.07 8.89 -30.78
C GLU A 283 4.15 8.69 -29.27
N TYR A 284 4.77 9.61 -28.56
CA TYR A 284 4.97 9.51 -27.11
C TYR A 284 5.13 10.89 -26.47
N SER A 285 4.84 10.96 -25.18
CA SER A 285 5.07 12.17 -24.37
C SER A 285 6.56 12.51 -24.30
N GLU A 286 6.87 13.79 -24.36
CA GLU A 286 8.23 14.28 -24.20
C GLU A 286 8.80 13.89 -22.81
N PRO A 287 10.12 13.69 -22.70
CA PRO A 287 10.74 13.27 -21.44
C PRO A 287 10.42 14.16 -20.23
N ASP A 288 10.18 15.43 -20.44
CA ASP A 288 9.82 16.37 -19.35
C ASP A 288 8.38 16.16 -18.82
N GLU A 289 7.52 15.55 -19.62
CA GLU A 289 6.12 15.31 -19.26
C GLU A 289 5.91 14.10 -18.37
N ILE A 290 6.89 13.16 -18.29
CA ILE A 290 6.74 11.93 -17.48
C ILE A 290 6.58 12.18 -15.98
N ASN A 291 7.00 13.35 -15.50
CA ASN A 291 6.84 13.76 -14.11
C ASN A 291 5.44 14.38 -13.84
N SER A 292 4.63 14.58 -14.88
CA SER A 292 3.21 14.92 -14.80
C SER A 292 2.33 13.66 -14.92
N GLY A 293 1.05 13.74 -14.57
CA GLY A 293 0.08 12.69 -14.91
C GLY A 293 -0.21 12.68 -16.42
N PHE A 294 -0.70 11.55 -16.91
CA PHE A 294 -1.11 11.33 -18.31
C PHE A 294 0.02 11.23 -19.33
N ALA A 295 1.27 11.03 -18.90
CA ALA A 295 2.36 10.70 -19.80
C ALA A 295 2.20 9.28 -20.35
N GLY A 296 2.52 9.10 -21.63
CA GLY A 296 2.32 7.81 -22.28
C GLY A 296 2.96 7.71 -23.66
N PHE A 297 2.70 6.61 -24.33
CA PHE A 297 3.02 6.40 -25.73
C PHE A 297 1.84 5.73 -26.43
N TRP A 298 1.67 6.03 -27.72
CA TRP A 298 0.53 5.53 -28.48
C TRP A 298 0.87 5.24 -29.93
N PHE A 299 0.24 4.20 -30.45
CA PHE A 299 0.33 3.81 -31.84
C PHE A 299 -0.95 4.26 -32.56
N LYS A 300 -0.85 5.21 -33.45
CA LYS A 300 -1.95 5.73 -34.25
C LYS A 300 -1.91 5.22 -35.69
N PRO A 301 -3.06 5.04 -36.40
CA PRO A 301 -3.09 4.73 -37.81
C PRO A 301 -2.25 5.72 -38.64
N ALA A 302 -1.53 5.20 -39.63
CA ALA A 302 -0.78 6.05 -40.56
C ALA A 302 -1.73 6.95 -41.41
N ASN A 303 -2.99 6.53 -41.55
CA ASN A 303 -4.08 7.32 -42.13
C ASN A 303 -4.62 8.32 -41.09
N ASN A 304 -4.29 9.59 -41.29
CA ASN A 304 -4.70 10.68 -40.38
C ASN A 304 -6.23 10.95 -40.36
N GLN A 305 -7.05 10.27 -41.16
CA GLN A 305 -8.50 10.40 -41.15
C GLN A 305 -9.16 9.55 -40.02
N LEU A 306 -8.40 8.61 -39.45
CA LEU A 306 -8.85 7.73 -38.37
C LEU A 306 -8.41 8.29 -37.02
N ASN A 307 -9.39 8.65 -36.20
CA ASN A 307 -9.17 9.28 -34.90
C ASN A 307 -9.19 8.27 -33.75
N TRP A 308 -8.23 7.33 -33.74
CA TRP A 308 -8.05 6.37 -32.66
C TRP A 308 -6.56 5.98 -32.51
N CYS A 309 -6.19 5.44 -31.37
CA CYS A 309 -4.86 4.90 -31.14
C CYS A 309 -4.89 3.73 -30.14
N ILE A 310 -3.84 2.88 -30.21
CA ILE A 310 -3.51 1.97 -29.12
C ILE A 310 -2.67 2.78 -28.13
N ASN A 311 -3.19 3.02 -26.94
CA ASN A 311 -2.61 3.92 -25.97
C ASN A 311 -2.13 3.18 -24.72
N PHE A 312 -0.97 3.58 -24.21
CA PHE A 312 -0.39 3.16 -22.94
C PHE A 312 -0.12 4.43 -22.13
N GLU A 313 -0.89 4.65 -21.08
CA GLU A 313 -0.92 5.93 -20.38
C GLU A 313 -0.83 5.77 -18.89
N ALA A 314 0.06 6.53 -18.26
CA ALA A 314 0.16 6.66 -16.82
C ALA A 314 -0.90 7.65 -16.31
N GLN A 315 -1.69 7.26 -15.33
CA GLN A 315 -2.70 8.13 -14.71
C GLN A 315 -2.13 8.98 -13.57
N LYS A 316 -0.91 8.70 -13.16
CA LYS A 316 -0.19 9.44 -12.11
C LYS A 316 1.25 9.74 -12.52
N ILE A 317 1.87 10.64 -11.75
CA ILE A 317 3.27 11.04 -11.93
C ILE A 317 4.23 9.84 -11.92
N ASN A 318 5.39 10.03 -12.54
CA ASN A 318 6.49 9.08 -12.56
C ASN A 318 6.12 7.72 -13.16
N LEU A 319 5.29 7.70 -14.20
CA LEU A 319 4.88 6.49 -14.92
C LEU A 319 4.24 5.43 -14.02
N THR A 320 3.33 5.87 -13.13
CA THR A 320 2.57 4.99 -12.24
C THR A 320 1.08 4.96 -12.58
N GLN A 321 0.39 3.89 -12.16
CA GLN A 321 -1.00 3.60 -12.50
C GLN A 321 -1.24 3.61 -14.02
N ILE A 322 -0.52 2.76 -14.74
CA ILE A 322 -0.63 2.66 -16.19
C ILE A 322 -1.87 1.88 -16.57
N CYS A 323 -2.64 2.45 -17.48
CA CYS A 323 -3.66 1.74 -18.24
C CYS A 323 -3.25 1.65 -19.71
N TRP A 324 -3.77 0.66 -20.40
CA TRP A 324 -3.57 0.50 -21.83
C TRP A 324 -4.87 0.06 -22.52
N GLY A 325 -4.99 0.37 -23.79
CA GLY A 325 -6.19 0.03 -24.55
C GLY A 325 -6.33 0.84 -25.84
N ILE A 326 -7.56 0.97 -26.31
CA ILE A 326 -7.90 1.81 -27.44
C ILE A 326 -8.51 3.11 -26.93
N SER A 327 -8.00 4.25 -27.38
CA SER A 327 -8.53 5.57 -27.06
C SER A 327 -8.69 6.44 -28.31
N GLY A 328 -9.43 7.54 -28.18
CA GLY A 328 -9.39 8.63 -29.14
C GLY A 328 -8.01 9.31 -29.08
N TYR A 329 -7.59 9.83 -30.21
CA TYR A 329 -6.33 10.56 -30.33
C TYR A 329 -6.35 11.78 -29.38
N ASN A 330 -5.27 12.03 -28.64
CA ASN A 330 -5.11 13.07 -27.62
C ASN A 330 -6.04 12.97 -26.41
N ASN A 331 -6.60 11.80 -26.08
CA ASN A 331 -7.48 11.53 -24.92
C ASN A 331 -8.73 12.41 -24.80
N CYS A 332 -8.89 13.42 -25.63
CA CYS A 332 -9.95 14.42 -25.57
C CYS A 332 -10.91 14.36 -26.75
N GLU A 333 -10.57 13.61 -27.80
CA GLU A 333 -11.40 13.53 -28.99
C GLU A 333 -12.36 12.36 -28.90
N VAL A 334 -13.63 12.64 -29.13
CA VAL A 334 -14.69 11.62 -29.17
C VAL A 334 -14.58 10.87 -30.49
N ILE A 335 -14.36 9.56 -30.40
CA ILE A 335 -14.38 8.69 -31.58
C ILE A 335 -15.82 8.67 -32.13
N GLU A 336 -15.94 8.67 -33.47
CA GLU A 336 -17.24 8.56 -34.13
C GLU A 336 -17.99 7.31 -33.62
N PRO A 337 -19.32 7.40 -33.31
CA PRO A 337 -20.04 6.34 -32.60
C PRO A 337 -19.99 4.96 -33.25
N VAL A 338 -20.04 4.88 -34.59
CA VAL A 338 -19.94 3.59 -35.30
C VAL A 338 -18.56 3.00 -35.15
N LEU A 339 -17.53 3.80 -35.40
CA LEU A 339 -16.13 3.39 -35.25
C LEU A 339 -15.83 3.00 -33.79
N TYR A 340 -16.36 3.74 -32.81
CA TYR A 340 -16.23 3.43 -31.38
C TYR A 340 -16.73 2.01 -31.08
N GLN A 341 -17.92 1.66 -31.56
CA GLN A 341 -18.51 0.34 -31.29
C GLN A 341 -17.74 -0.78 -32.00
N GLU A 342 -17.27 -0.53 -33.20
CA GLU A 342 -16.46 -1.49 -33.94
C GLU A 342 -15.12 -1.74 -33.25
N LEU A 343 -14.39 -0.70 -32.83
CA LEU A 343 -13.13 -0.80 -32.09
C LEU A 343 -13.33 -1.53 -30.75
N LYS A 344 -14.42 -1.27 -30.04
CA LYS A 344 -14.78 -1.98 -28.83
C LYS A 344 -14.97 -3.47 -29.06
N ASN A 345 -15.66 -3.82 -30.15
CA ASN A 345 -15.93 -5.22 -30.50
C ASN A 345 -14.62 -5.96 -30.85
N GLU A 346 -13.74 -5.32 -31.65
CA GLU A 346 -12.44 -5.91 -32.03
C GLU A 346 -11.53 -6.09 -30.82
N ALA A 347 -11.44 -5.10 -29.93
CA ALA A 347 -10.68 -5.24 -28.70
C ALA A 347 -11.26 -6.30 -27.75
N THR A 348 -12.58 -6.37 -27.65
CA THR A 348 -13.26 -7.41 -26.84
C THR A 348 -12.97 -8.81 -27.40
N LYS A 349 -12.96 -8.97 -28.72
CA LYS A 349 -12.61 -10.23 -29.39
C LYS A 349 -11.15 -10.60 -29.15
N ALA A 350 -10.23 -9.63 -29.16
CA ALA A 350 -8.81 -9.83 -28.97
C ALA A 350 -8.43 -10.15 -27.50
N PHE A 351 -9.03 -9.44 -26.55
CA PHE A 351 -8.58 -9.40 -25.13
C PHE A 351 -9.67 -9.75 -24.11
N GLY A 352 -10.92 -9.99 -24.55
CA GLY A 352 -12.05 -10.22 -23.66
C GLY A 352 -12.75 -8.93 -23.21
N ASN A 353 -13.81 -9.10 -22.41
CA ASN A 353 -14.54 -7.95 -21.86
C ASN A 353 -13.75 -7.26 -20.77
N GLU A 354 -13.61 -5.94 -20.92
CA GLU A 354 -12.95 -5.07 -19.94
C GLU A 354 -13.70 -3.73 -19.82
N ARG A 355 -13.05 -2.72 -19.30
CA ARG A 355 -13.62 -1.40 -19.03
C ARG A 355 -13.75 -0.58 -20.31
N HIS A 356 -14.67 0.37 -20.30
CA HIS A 356 -14.83 1.36 -21.36
C HIS A 356 -15.28 2.71 -20.78
N SER A 357 -15.07 3.80 -21.50
CA SER A 357 -15.49 5.15 -21.15
C SER A 357 -15.86 5.92 -22.41
N LYS A 358 -16.30 7.19 -22.29
CA LYS A 358 -16.60 8.05 -23.44
C LYS A 358 -15.46 8.17 -24.45
N TYR A 359 -14.22 8.14 -23.98
CA TYR A 359 -13.01 8.36 -24.79
C TYR A 359 -12.24 7.08 -25.09
N TRP A 360 -12.50 5.99 -24.35
CA TRP A 360 -11.84 4.71 -24.43
C TRP A 360 -12.86 3.61 -24.74
N PRO A 361 -12.96 3.16 -25.99
CA PRO A 361 -13.83 2.02 -26.34
C PRO A 361 -13.54 0.77 -25.52
N TRP A 362 -12.27 0.55 -25.20
CA TRP A 362 -11.81 -0.57 -24.44
C TRP A 362 -10.50 -0.22 -23.74
N TRP A 363 -10.36 -0.57 -22.44
CA TRP A 363 -9.11 -0.38 -21.70
C TRP A 363 -9.01 -1.28 -20.46
N LYS A 364 -7.76 -1.53 -20.03
CA LYS A 364 -7.40 -2.36 -18.89
C LYS A 364 -6.28 -1.70 -18.09
N TRP A 365 -6.28 -1.91 -16.76
CA TRP A 365 -5.12 -1.58 -15.94
C TRP A 365 -3.95 -2.53 -16.22
N GLY A 366 -2.73 -2.04 -16.08
CA GLY A 366 -1.55 -2.86 -15.94
C GLY A 366 -1.63 -3.76 -14.70
N GLU A 367 -0.75 -4.73 -14.63
CA GLU A 367 -0.71 -5.74 -13.56
C GLU A 367 0.50 -5.50 -12.65
N GLU A 368 0.37 -5.88 -11.38
CA GLU A 368 1.51 -5.91 -10.47
C GLU A 368 2.45 -7.08 -10.85
N ASN A 369 3.77 -6.80 -10.95
CA ASN A 369 4.80 -7.81 -11.20
C ASN A 369 4.55 -8.77 -12.39
N PRO A 370 4.21 -8.28 -13.59
CA PRO A 370 3.98 -9.13 -14.74
C PRO A 370 5.27 -9.86 -15.15
N VAL A 371 5.13 -11.13 -15.59
CA VAL A 371 6.25 -12.01 -15.91
C VAL A 371 6.22 -12.54 -17.34
N SER A 372 5.23 -12.18 -18.14
CA SER A 372 5.05 -12.65 -19.51
C SER A 372 4.65 -11.51 -20.44
N ALA A 373 4.89 -11.67 -21.75
CA ALA A 373 4.48 -10.71 -22.77
C ALA A 373 2.96 -10.47 -22.82
N LYS A 374 2.14 -11.40 -22.32
CA LYS A 374 0.67 -11.28 -22.29
C LYS A 374 0.15 -10.27 -21.28
N SER A 375 0.95 -9.87 -20.31
CA SER A 375 0.64 -8.86 -19.30
C SER A 375 1.25 -7.50 -19.67
N PHE A 376 0.95 -6.45 -18.91
CA PHE A 376 1.64 -5.15 -18.98
C PHE A 376 1.77 -4.60 -17.57
N PRO A 377 2.88 -3.92 -17.19
CA PRO A 377 3.07 -3.44 -15.83
C PRO A 377 2.16 -2.25 -15.51
N ILE A 378 1.69 -2.20 -14.26
CA ILE A 378 0.92 -1.05 -13.74
C ILE A 378 1.82 0.16 -13.46
N GLU A 379 3.13 -0.04 -13.38
CA GLU A 379 4.13 1.01 -13.19
C GLU A 379 5.42 0.71 -13.94
N LEU A 380 6.13 1.75 -14.38
CA LEU A 380 7.42 1.63 -15.07
C LEU A 380 8.58 2.28 -14.29
N ASN A 381 8.37 2.70 -13.04
CA ASN A 381 9.38 3.39 -12.24
C ASN A 381 10.16 2.46 -11.28
N SER A 382 9.90 1.16 -11.28
CA SER A 382 10.68 0.20 -10.49
C SER A 382 12.04 -0.11 -11.14
N VAL A 383 12.99 -0.57 -10.35
CA VAL A 383 14.35 -0.91 -10.82
C VAL A 383 14.33 -1.82 -12.04
N LYS A 384 13.51 -2.88 -12.00
CA LYS A 384 13.35 -3.84 -13.10
C LYS A 384 12.99 -3.16 -14.44
N TRP A 385 12.01 -2.27 -14.41
CA TRP A 385 11.51 -1.63 -15.62
C TRP A 385 12.43 -0.51 -16.10
N LEU A 386 13.00 0.27 -15.17
CA LEU A 386 14.00 1.29 -15.50
C LEU A 386 15.23 0.66 -16.17
N GLU A 387 15.73 -0.47 -15.66
CA GLU A 387 16.84 -1.21 -16.25
C GLU A 387 16.53 -1.67 -17.68
N MET A 388 15.32 -2.20 -17.92
CA MET A 388 14.89 -2.60 -19.28
C MET A 388 14.78 -1.40 -20.21
N MET A 389 14.22 -0.28 -19.76
CA MET A 389 14.12 0.94 -20.57
C MET A 389 15.49 1.52 -20.91
N LEU A 390 16.42 1.58 -19.95
CA LEU A 390 17.79 2.09 -20.15
C LEU A 390 18.64 1.20 -21.05
N SER A 391 18.32 -0.08 -21.17
CA SER A 391 19.12 -1.02 -21.96
C SER A 391 19.18 -0.67 -23.43
N GLY A 392 18.18 0.03 -23.98
CA GLY A 392 18.05 0.35 -25.39
C GLY A 392 18.01 -0.88 -26.31
N LYS A 393 17.56 -2.02 -25.79
CA LYS A 393 17.53 -3.32 -26.47
C LYS A 393 16.15 -3.95 -26.35
N ASP A 394 15.91 -4.96 -27.16
CA ASP A 394 14.75 -5.83 -27.02
C ASP A 394 14.71 -6.42 -25.63
N SER A 395 13.55 -6.39 -25.00
CA SER A 395 13.35 -6.77 -23.61
C SER A 395 11.93 -7.30 -23.41
N LEU A 396 11.70 -7.92 -22.27
CA LEU A 396 10.34 -8.34 -21.91
C LEU A 396 9.34 -7.17 -21.96
N LEU A 397 9.78 -5.93 -21.66
CA LEU A 397 8.90 -4.76 -21.73
C LEU A 397 8.51 -4.42 -23.18
N THR A 398 9.45 -4.45 -24.14
CA THR A 398 9.14 -4.28 -25.55
C THR A 398 8.25 -5.40 -26.08
N ASP A 399 8.50 -6.66 -25.67
CA ASP A 399 7.67 -7.81 -26.03
C ASP A 399 6.23 -7.65 -25.54
N MET A 400 6.03 -7.12 -24.32
CA MET A 400 4.71 -6.81 -23.77
C MET A 400 3.95 -5.78 -24.61
N VAL A 401 4.62 -4.75 -25.08
CA VAL A 401 4.03 -3.74 -25.99
C VAL A 401 3.62 -4.40 -27.30
N TRP A 402 4.55 -5.10 -27.93
CA TRP A 402 4.33 -5.73 -29.24
C TRP A 402 3.28 -6.83 -29.21
N ASP A 403 3.16 -7.61 -28.11
CA ASP A 403 2.09 -8.58 -27.95
C ASP A 403 0.72 -7.90 -28.03
N LYS A 404 0.53 -6.74 -27.38
CA LYS A 404 -0.74 -6.01 -27.40
C LYS A 404 -1.03 -5.41 -28.76
N VAL A 405 -0.02 -4.76 -29.36
CA VAL A 405 -0.15 -4.14 -30.69
C VAL A 405 -0.46 -5.21 -31.75
N ASN A 406 0.31 -6.28 -31.80
CA ASN A 406 0.12 -7.34 -32.80
C ASN A 406 -1.18 -8.12 -32.61
N THR A 407 -1.57 -8.40 -31.35
CA THR A 407 -2.84 -9.09 -31.06
C THR A 407 -4.02 -8.27 -31.58
N LEU A 408 -4.00 -6.96 -31.36
CA LEU A 408 -5.07 -6.10 -31.85
C LEU A 408 -5.05 -5.97 -33.37
N LEU A 409 -3.88 -5.74 -33.99
CA LEU A 409 -3.74 -5.65 -35.45
C LEU A 409 -4.24 -6.90 -36.18
N ASN A 410 -3.98 -8.08 -35.60
CA ASN A 410 -4.44 -9.36 -36.16
C ASN A 410 -5.96 -9.56 -36.05
N SER A 411 -6.63 -8.88 -35.13
CA SER A 411 -8.08 -8.95 -34.98
C SER A 411 -8.82 -7.92 -35.85
N MET A 412 -8.16 -6.80 -36.19
CA MET A 412 -8.77 -5.67 -36.88
C MET A 412 -8.96 -5.88 -38.39
N ASP A 413 -10.04 -5.37 -38.92
CA ASP A 413 -10.23 -5.22 -40.36
C ASP A 413 -9.29 -4.12 -40.92
N LYS A 414 -8.67 -4.37 -42.08
CA LYS A 414 -7.76 -3.43 -42.77
C LYS A 414 -8.32 -2.04 -43.00
N LYS A 415 -9.64 -1.89 -43.04
CA LYS A 415 -10.32 -0.58 -43.20
C LYS A 415 -10.09 0.35 -42.02
N TYR A 416 -9.65 -0.16 -40.86
CA TYR A 416 -9.38 0.61 -39.61
C TYR A 416 -7.88 0.97 -39.45
N LEU A 417 -7.03 0.54 -40.38
CA LEU A 417 -5.60 0.75 -40.40
C LEU A 417 -5.23 1.68 -41.56
#